data_d7d6bd50f24d2c1d58fbb114fe5ade23
#
_entry.id   d7d6bd50f24d2c1d58fbb114fe5ade23
#
_cell.length_a   1.000
_cell.length_b   1.000
_cell.length_c   1.000
_cell.angle_alpha   90.00
_cell.angle_beta   90.00
_cell.angle_gamma   90.00
#
_symmetry.space_group_name_H-M   'P 1'
#
loop_
_entity.id
_entity.type
_entity.pdbx_description
1 polymer ?
#
loop_
_entity_poly.entity_id
_entity_poly.type
_entity_poly.pdbx_seq_one_letter_code
_entity_poly.pdbx_strand_id
1 'polypeptide(L)'
;MKRNVNTKLRSADAQTKRFGLGMLSPTVVILLIMTAYPLFFTLVYSFTDYNLLRSLKKGSHFIALQNYTKLLSDPYFQQSILNTVKFTILAVIFEMFIGLVMALFVNSLKRGQKTMRTLLLLPYLLPTVTVALSWRMMLSPNYGIVNQVLQALHLPVYNWFSDIHTAFGMLVLIDVWQSAPFVFLLLYAALQSVPQSQYEAARIDGANRVKILFYVTLPNIKNSLALCALLRTIDSFRLFDKVNLLTGGGPANSTSTITQYLYNYGIKSLDFGFGSAGAIVMTVLVLLLSSVYIKRAIS
;
A
#
# COMPACT_ATOMS: atom_id res chain seq x y z
N MET A 1 -35.27 46.28 5.76
CA MET A 1 -35.28 45.04 6.59
C MET A 1 -34.41 43.91 6.05
N LYS A 2 -34.29 43.65 4.74
CA LYS A 2 -33.43 42.59 4.16
C LYS A 2 -31.91 42.75 4.34
N ARG A 3 -31.39 43.97 4.51
CA ARG A 3 -29.94 44.25 4.64
C ARG A 3 -29.36 43.82 6.02
N ASN A 4 -30.20 43.90 7.09
CA ASN A 4 -29.78 43.47 8.44
C ASN A 4 -29.79 41.94 8.66
N VAL A 5 -30.55 41.21 7.90
CA VAL A 5 -30.59 39.72 7.99
C VAL A 5 -29.34 39.11 7.37
N ASN A 6 -28.88 39.64 6.24
CA ASN A 6 -27.68 39.17 5.57
C ASN A 6 -26.39 39.42 6.34
N THR A 7 -26.33 40.54 7.10
CA THR A 7 -25.15 40.83 7.98
C THR A 7 -25.13 39.90 9.19
N LYS A 8 -26.29 39.60 9.80
CA LYS A 8 -26.35 38.64 10.93
C LYS A 8 -26.03 37.21 10.50
N LEU A 9 -26.46 36.76 9.33
CA LEU A 9 -26.12 35.45 8.79
C LEU A 9 -24.62 35.33 8.51
N ARG A 10 -23.99 36.36 7.91
CA ARG A 10 -22.54 36.38 7.67
C ARG A 10 -21.71 36.42 8.97
N SER A 11 -22.19 37.10 10.01
CA SER A 11 -21.50 37.12 11.31
C SER A 11 -21.64 35.80 12.06
N ALA A 12 -22.79 35.13 11.99
CA ALA A 12 -23.00 33.78 12.54
C ALA A 12 -22.12 32.73 11.84
N ASP A 13 -22.02 32.80 10.51
CA ASP A 13 -21.15 31.92 9.72
C ASP A 13 -19.67 32.14 10.04
N ALA A 14 -19.24 33.40 10.25
CA ALA A 14 -17.88 33.73 10.63
C ALA A 14 -17.54 33.27 12.06
N GLN A 15 -18.49 33.39 13.02
CA GLN A 15 -18.32 32.84 14.37
C GLN A 15 -18.24 31.32 14.39
N THR A 16 -19.11 30.64 13.65
CA THR A 16 -19.09 29.17 13.54
C THR A 16 -17.78 28.67 12.92
N LYS A 17 -17.27 29.36 11.89
CA LYS A 17 -15.96 29.06 11.27
C LYS A 17 -14.80 29.28 12.25
N ARG A 18 -14.80 30.39 12.98
CA ARG A 18 -13.75 30.67 13.98
C ARG A 18 -13.77 29.67 15.14
N PHE A 19 -14.95 29.31 15.63
CA PHE A 19 -15.11 28.29 16.65
C PHE A 19 -14.63 26.91 16.15
N GLY A 20 -15.02 26.51 14.93
CA GLY A 20 -14.56 25.26 14.29
C GLY A 20 -13.04 25.24 14.10
N LEU A 21 -12.44 26.34 13.61
CA LEU A 21 -10.99 26.48 13.51
C LEU A 21 -10.30 26.43 14.86
N GLY A 22 -10.88 27.05 15.91
CA GLY A 22 -10.35 26.99 17.27
C GLY A 22 -10.36 25.59 17.86
N MET A 23 -11.42 24.81 17.60
CA MET A 23 -11.50 23.39 18.04
C MET A 23 -10.54 22.47 17.27
N LEU A 24 -10.33 22.73 15.98
CA LEU A 24 -9.43 21.93 15.15
C LEU A 24 -7.95 22.32 15.31
N SER A 25 -7.67 23.56 15.77
CA SER A 25 -6.30 24.09 15.81
C SER A 25 -5.32 23.22 16.63
N PRO A 26 -5.64 22.68 17.82
CA PRO A 26 -4.69 21.86 18.55
C PRO A 26 -4.29 20.61 17.79
N THR A 27 -5.27 19.94 17.17
CA THR A 27 -5.03 18.73 16.36
C THR A 27 -4.20 19.05 15.13
N VAL A 28 -4.53 20.12 14.40
CA VAL A 28 -3.79 20.54 13.21
C VAL A 28 -2.35 20.94 13.57
N VAL A 29 -2.14 21.67 14.66
CA VAL A 29 -0.80 22.07 15.13
C VAL A 29 0.04 20.84 15.47
N ILE A 30 -0.51 19.88 16.24
CA ILE A 30 0.19 18.63 16.58
C ILE A 30 0.54 17.86 15.32
N LEU A 31 -0.40 17.69 14.38
CA LEU A 31 -0.16 17.00 13.11
C LEU A 31 0.93 17.71 12.29
N LEU A 32 0.90 19.03 12.19
CA LEU A 32 1.93 19.79 11.47
C LEU A 32 3.31 19.61 12.11
N ILE A 33 3.43 19.70 13.43
CA ILE A 33 4.70 19.49 14.11
C ILE A 33 5.19 18.06 13.88
N MET A 34 4.33 17.06 14.08
CA MET A 34 4.73 15.64 13.98
C MET A 34 5.05 15.19 12.55
N THR A 35 4.52 15.87 11.53
CA THR A 35 4.78 15.52 10.12
C THR A 35 5.78 16.46 9.46
N ALA A 36 5.62 17.76 9.60
CA ALA A 36 6.47 18.74 8.91
C ALA A 36 7.90 18.77 9.48
N TYR A 37 8.06 18.62 10.79
CA TYR A 37 9.37 18.63 11.44
C TYR A 37 10.27 17.47 10.96
N PRO A 38 9.86 16.19 11.00
CA PRO A 38 10.69 15.10 10.49
C PRO A 38 10.94 15.20 8.99
N LEU A 39 9.96 15.66 8.19
CA LEU A 39 10.14 15.84 6.74
C LEU A 39 11.17 16.93 6.45
N PHE A 40 11.13 18.06 7.18
CA PHE A 40 12.12 19.11 7.03
C PHE A 40 13.54 18.61 7.34
N PHE A 41 13.73 17.88 8.44
CA PHE A 41 15.03 17.31 8.77
C PHE A 41 15.48 16.25 7.78
N THR A 42 14.58 15.40 7.30
CA THR A 42 14.88 14.46 6.21
C THR A 42 15.37 15.19 4.97
N LEU A 43 14.71 16.29 4.61
CA LEU A 43 15.14 17.11 3.46
C LEU A 43 16.53 17.73 3.71
N VAL A 44 16.78 18.31 4.88
CA VAL A 44 18.09 18.89 5.22
C VAL A 44 19.19 17.83 5.21
N TYR A 45 18.98 16.70 5.88
CA TYR A 45 19.97 15.63 5.95
C TYR A 45 20.26 15.01 4.58
N SER A 46 19.32 15.01 3.66
CA SER A 46 19.53 14.47 2.31
C SER A 46 20.66 15.17 1.52
N PHE A 47 20.97 16.42 1.89
CA PHE A 47 22.06 17.23 1.31
C PHE A 47 23.36 17.21 2.13
N THR A 48 23.43 16.35 3.16
CA THR A 48 24.59 16.26 4.06
C THR A 48 25.19 14.87 4.07
N ASP A 49 26.45 14.75 4.49
CA ASP A 49 27.15 13.48 4.72
C ASP A 49 26.87 12.92 6.13
N TYR A 50 25.68 13.19 6.69
CA TYR A 50 25.34 12.83 8.06
C TYR A 50 25.29 11.31 8.24
N ASN A 51 26.35 10.79 8.88
CA ASN A 51 26.43 9.42 9.37
C ASN A 51 26.62 9.46 10.87
N LEU A 52 25.77 8.78 11.63
CA LEU A 52 25.72 8.89 13.09
C LEU A 52 27.08 8.68 13.76
N LEU A 53 27.81 7.62 13.36
CA LEU A 53 29.10 7.30 13.97
C LEU A 53 30.21 8.29 13.61
N ARG A 54 30.23 8.75 12.36
CA ARG A 54 31.22 9.68 11.85
C ARG A 54 30.98 11.10 12.33
N SER A 55 29.73 11.53 12.31
CA SER A 55 29.35 12.90 12.66
C SER A 55 29.49 13.23 14.14
N LEU A 56 29.45 12.24 15.03
CA LEU A 56 29.77 12.41 16.44
C LEU A 56 31.25 12.85 16.66
N LYS A 57 32.15 12.51 15.75
CA LYS A 57 33.59 12.86 15.85
C LYS A 57 33.99 14.07 15.01
N LYS A 58 33.38 14.25 13.82
CA LYS A 58 33.83 15.22 12.82
C LYS A 58 32.76 16.23 12.37
N GLY A 59 31.53 16.14 12.93
CA GLY A 59 30.39 16.90 12.44
C GLY A 59 29.84 16.38 11.09
N SER A 60 28.84 17.02 10.56
CA SER A 60 28.28 16.75 9.23
C SER A 60 28.55 17.94 8.31
N HIS A 61 28.85 17.65 7.05
CA HIS A 61 29.13 18.68 6.03
C HIS A 61 28.05 18.67 4.97
N PHE A 62 27.81 19.83 4.40
CA PHE A 62 26.92 19.98 3.25
C PHE A 62 27.62 19.45 1.99
N ILE A 63 27.01 18.49 1.32
CA ILE A 63 27.57 17.80 0.13
C ILE A 63 26.67 17.95 -1.11
N ALA A 64 25.75 18.89 -1.09
CA ALA A 64 24.81 19.17 -2.19
C ALA A 64 24.09 17.87 -2.64
N LEU A 65 24.15 17.54 -3.94
CA LEU A 65 23.43 16.42 -4.54
C LEU A 65 24.22 15.09 -4.58
N GLN A 66 25.36 14.99 -3.88
CA GLN A 66 26.20 13.78 -3.97
C GLN A 66 25.48 12.51 -3.49
N ASN A 67 24.63 12.60 -2.47
CA ASN A 67 23.83 11.46 -2.04
C ASN A 67 22.88 10.98 -3.14
N TYR A 68 22.27 11.90 -3.86
CA TYR A 68 21.34 11.59 -4.96
C TYR A 68 22.04 10.95 -6.15
N THR A 69 23.21 11.50 -6.56
CA THR A 69 24.00 10.94 -7.65
C THR A 69 24.51 9.56 -7.30
N LYS A 70 25.03 9.36 -6.09
CA LYS A 70 25.47 8.05 -5.58
C LYS A 70 24.31 7.04 -5.53
N LEU A 71 23.15 7.46 -5.04
CA LEU A 71 21.96 6.61 -4.94
C LEU A 71 21.47 6.16 -6.32
N LEU A 72 21.32 7.10 -7.26
CA LEU A 72 20.78 6.81 -8.60
C LEU A 72 21.73 6.00 -9.46
N SER A 73 23.04 6.08 -9.22
CA SER A 73 24.04 5.27 -9.92
C SER A 73 24.29 3.90 -9.27
N ASP A 74 23.73 3.62 -8.10
CA ASP A 74 23.87 2.32 -7.42
C ASP A 74 23.02 1.25 -8.13
N PRO A 75 23.62 0.17 -8.68
CA PRO A 75 22.89 -0.92 -9.34
C PRO A 75 21.87 -1.62 -8.43
N TYR A 76 22.17 -1.73 -7.12
CA TYR A 76 21.25 -2.36 -6.16
C TYR A 76 20.02 -1.49 -5.89
N PHE A 77 20.20 -0.15 -5.89
CA PHE A 77 19.05 0.76 -5.81
C PHE A 77 18.19 0.68 -7.06
N GLN A 78 18.78 0.68 -8.24
CA GLN A 78 18.04 0.51 -9.50
C GLN A 78 17.28 -0.81 -9.53
N GLN A 79 17.90 -1.91 -9.09
CA GLN A 79 17.24 -3.20 -8.95
C GLN A 79 16.08 -3.14 -7.95
N SER A 80 16.24 -2.43 -6.82
CA SER A 80 15.19 -2.27 -5.81
C SER A 80 13.98 -1.49 -6.34
N ILE A 81 14.19 -0.47 -7.19
CA ILE A 81 13.11 0.23 -7.90
C ILE A 81 12.36 -0.76 -8.79
N LEU A 82 13.08 -1.54 -9.60
CA LEU A 82 12.47 -2.50 -10.51
C LEU A 82 11.65 -3.57 -9.77
N ASN A 83 12.20 -4.09 -8.66
CA ASN A 83 11.50 -5.05 -7.80
C ASN A 83 10.24 -4.44 -7.18
N THR A 84 10.32 -3.18 -6.70
CA THR A 84 9.16 -2.48 -6.12
C THR A 84 8.06 -2.30 -7.15
N VAL A 85 8.41 -1.86 -8.37
CA VAL A 85 7.44 -1.67 -9.46
C VAL A 85 6.81 -3.01 -9.87
N LYS A 86 7.63 -4.06 -10.08
CA LYS A 86 7.14 -5.40 -10.41
C LYS A 86 6.21 -5.93 -9.33
N PHE A 87 6.63 -5.82 -8.06
CA PHE A 87 5.81 -6.25 -6.92
C PHE A 87 4.47 -5.52 -6.90
N THR A 88 4.50 -4.19 -6.97
CA THR A 88 3.29 -3.35 -6.91
C THR A 88 2.32 -3.72 -8.04
N ILE A 89 2.81 -3.87 -9.27
CA ILE A 89 1.95 -4.25 -10.41
C ILE A 89 1.30 -5.61 -10.18
N LEU A 90 2.09 -6.62 -9.82
CA LEU A 90 1.57 -7.98 -9.62
C LEU A 90 0.62 -8.03 -8.42
N ALA A 91 1.01 -7.47 -7.27
CA ALA A 91 0.18 -7.46 -6.08
C ALA A 91 -1.16 -6.77 -6.34
N VAL A 92 -1.15 -5.56 -6.90
CA VAL A 92 -2.39 -4.79 -7.16
C VAL A 92 -3.29 -5.50 -8.16
N ILE A 93 -2.76 -6.07 -9.25
CA ILE A 93 -3.56 -6.81 -10.23
C ILE A 93 -4.26 -7.99 -9.56
N PHE A 94 -3.53 -8.84 -8.84
CA PHE A 94 -4.12 -10.02 -8.20
C PHE A 94 -5.07 -9.66 -7.06
N GLU A 95 -4.76 -8.65 -6.25
CA GLU A 95 -5.62 -8.17 -5.18
C GLU A 95 -6.93 -7.60 -5.72
N MET A 96 -6.87 -6.77 -6.76
CA MET A 96 -8.05 -6.20 -7.41
C MET A 96 -8.92 -7.29 -8.02
N PHE A 97 -8.31 -8.27 -8.67
CA PHE A 97 -9.03 -9.39 -9.25
C PHE A 97 -9.69 -10.26 -8.18
N ILE A 98 -8.92 -10.73 -7.19
CA ILE A 98 -9.42 -11.61 -6.13
C ILE A 98 -10.44 -10.87 -5.26
N GLY A 99 -10.18 -9.61 -4.89
CA GLY A 99 -11.10 -8.79 -4.11
C GLY A 99 -12.43 -8.54 -4.83
N LEU A 100 -12.39 -8.30 -6.15
CA LEU A 100 -13.60 -8.16 -6.97
C LEU A 100 -14.40 -9.48 -7.02
N VAL A 101 -13.73 -10.60 -7.24
CA VAL A 101 -14.36 -11.94 -7.25
C VAL A 101 -15.03 -12.21 -5.89
N MET A 102 -14.33 -11.95 -4.78
CA MET A 102 -14.88 -12.08 -3.43
C MET A 102 -16.10 -11.19 -3.23
N ALA A 103 -16.04 -9.92 -3.68
CA ALA A 103 -17.13 -8.97 -3.56
C ALA A 103 -18.37 -9.39 -4.34
N LEU A 104 -18.21 -9.83 -5.57
CA LEU A 104 -19.29 -10.35 -6.42
C LEU A 104 -19.88 -11.63 -5.83
N PHE A 105 -19.04 -12.54 -5.33
CA PHE A 105 -19.48 -13.77 -4.69
C PHE A 105 -20.34 -13.49 -3.46
N VAL A 106 -19.86 -12.69 -2.52
CA VAL A 106 -20.58 -12.34 -1.31
C VAL A 106 -21.87 -11.58 -1.61
N ASN A 107 -21.83 -10.66 -2.60
CA ASN A 107 -23.01 -9.92 -3.05
C ASN A 107 -24.10 -10.83 -3.64
N SER A 108 -23.73 -11.96 -4.24
CA SER A 108 -24.68 -12.93 -4.82
C SER A 108 -25.36 -13.82 -3.77
N LEU A 109 -24.84 -13.90 -2.54
CA LEU A 109 -25.38 -14.76 -1.49
C LEU A 109 -26.73 -14.22 -0.99
N LYS A 110 -27.75 -15.09 -0.89
CA LYS A 110 -29.05 -14.76 -0.30
C LYS A 110 -29.02 -14.82 1.23
N ARG A 111 -28.19 -15.67 1.81
CA ARG A 111 -28.05 -15.87 3.26
C ARG A 111 -26.56 -16.01 3.64
N GLY A 112 -26.23 -15.68 4.89
CA GLY A 112 -24.86 -15.86 5.39
C GLY A 112 -23.85 -14.79 4.96
N GLN A 113 -24.25 -13.70 4.29
CA GLN A 113 -23.36 -12.62 3.87
C GLN A 113 -22.54 -12.04 5.03
N LYS A 114 -23.15 -11.86 6.21
CA LYS A 114 -22.46 -11.29 7.39
C LYS A 114 -21.31 -12.20 7.84
N THR A 115 -21.58 -13.50 7.98
CA THR A 115 -20.57 -14.49 8.41
C THR A 115 -19.45 -14.59 7.37
N MET A 116 -19.79 -14.66 6.06
CA MET A 116 -18.80 -14.75 4.99
C MET A 116 -17.90 -13.52 4.95
N ARG A 117 -18.46 -12.31 5.11
CA ARG A 117 -17.66 -11.07 5.21
C ARG A 117 -16.67 -11.12 6.37
N THR A 118 -17.13 -11.55 7.54
CA THR A 118 -16.25 -11.65 8.72
C THR A 118 -15.11 -12.64 8.48
N LEU A 119 -15.40 -13.81 7.92
CA LEU A 119 -14.39 -14.83 7.64
C LEU A 119 -13.37 -14.35 6.60
N LEU A 120 -13.85 -13.73 5.53
CA LEU A 120 -12.96 -13.23 4.46
C LEU A 120 -12.08 -12.07 4.93
N LEU A 121 -12.48 -11.29 5.92
CA LEU A 121 -11.69 -10.18 6.46
C LEU A 121 -10.62 -10.62 7.46
N LEU A 122 -10.66 -11.83 7.99
CA LEU A 122 -9.72 -12.30 9.02
C LEU A 122 -8.24 -12.10 8.63
N PRO A 123 -7.78 -12.45 7.40
CA PRO A 123 -6.38 -12.27 7.03
C PRO A 123 -5.91 -10.81 7.13
N TYR A 124 -6.74 -9.87 6.72
CA TYR A 124 -6.42 -8.44 6.73
C TYR A 124 -6.35 -7.86 8.15
N LEU A 125 -7.11 -8.40 9.10
CA LEU A 125 -7.11 -7.95 10.49
C LEU A 125 -5.87 -8.39 11.28
N LEU A 126 -5.10 -9.35 10.76
CA LEU A 126 -3.88 -9.82 11.41
C LEU A 126 -2.74 -8.81 11.24
N PRO A 127 -1.93 -8.54 12.28
CA PRO A 127 -0.74 -7.72 12.15
C PRO A 127 0.23 -8.30 11.11
N THR A 128 0.78 -7.45 10.24
CA THR A 128 1.68 -7.87 9.15
C THR A 128 2.89 -8.68 9.63
N VAL A 129 3.45 -8.31 10.78
CA VAL A 129 4.57 -9.06 11.41
C VAL A 129 4.15 -10.48 11.77
N THR A 130 2.98 -10.65 12.36
CA THR A 130 2.43 -11.97 12.71
C THR A 130 2.20 -12.82 11.48
N VAL A 131 1.62 -12.23 10.43
CA VAL A 131 1.43 -12.91 9.13
C VAL A 131 2.77 -13.36 8.56
N ALA A 132 3.75 -12.47 8.48
CA ALA A 132 5.06 -12.80 7.93
C ALA A 132 5.75 -13.94 8.71
N LEU A 133 5.76 -13.88 10.04
CA LEU A 133 6.37 -14.91 10.87
C LEU A 133 5.61 -16.25 10.76
N SER A 134 4.29 -16.24 10.75
CA SER A 134 3.48 -17.46 10.58
C SER A 134 3.76 -18.13 9.22
N TRP A 135 3.77 -17.37 8.12
CA TRP A 135 4.10 -17.91 6.81
C TRP A 135 5.55 -18.41 6.73
N ARG A 136 6.50 -17.70 7.37
CA ARG A 136 7.90 -18.14 7.44
C ARG A 136 8.03 -19.48 8.16
N MET A 137 7.28 -19.70 9.25
CA MET A 137 7.25 -20.98 9.97
C MET A 137 6.57 -22.07 9.13
N MET A 138 5.41 -21.79 8.52
CA MET A 138 4.66 -22.75 7.70
C MET A 138 5.44 -23.21 6.48
N LEU A 139 6.24 -22.33 5.89
CA LEU A 139 7.05 -22.57 4.68
C LEU A 139 8.50 -22.94 4.97
N SER A 140 8.84 -23.19 6.26
CA SER A 140 10.20 -23.59 6.64
C SER A 140 10.61 -24.89 5.93
N PRO A 141 11.83 -24.97 5.35
CA PRO A 141 12.29 -26.18 4.67
C PRO A 141 12.33 -27.42 5.58
N ASN A 142 12.69 -27.21 6.85
CA ASN A 142 13.00 -28.32 7.77
C ASN A 142 11.79 -28.83 8.57
N TYR A 143 10.88 -27.90 8.97
CA TYR A 143 9.76 -28.21 9.86
C TYR A 143 8.43 -27.60 9.44
N GLY A 144 8.40 -26.91 8.31
CA GLY A 144 7.19 -26.25 7.82
C GLY A 144 6.12 -27.25 7.36
N ILE A 145 4.89 -27.05 7.82
CA ILE A 145 3.77 -27.94 7.51
C ILE A 145 3.52 -28.07 5.99
N VAL A 146 3.77 -27.01 5.21
CA VAL A 146 3.59 -27.05 3.75
C VAL A 146 4.55 -28.06 3.13
N ASN A 147 5.80 -28.04 3.49
CA ASN A 147 6.79 -28.98 2.98
C ASN A 147 6.56 -30.42 3.50
N GLN A 148 6.06 -30.57 4.72
CA GLN A 148 5.65 -31.90 5.23
C GLN A 148 4.50 -32.50 4.43
N VAL A 149 3.50 -31.68 4.08
CA VAL A 149 2.38 -32.13 3.20
C VAL A 149 2.88 -32.45 1.80
N LEU A 150 3.77 -31.65 1.22
CA LEU A 150 4.36 -31.96 -0.10
C LEU A 150 5.13 -33.29 -0.05
N GLN A 151 5.92 -33.52 0.99
CA GLN A 151 6.66 -34.77 1.19
C GLN A 151 5.72 -35.97 1.35
N ALA A 152 4.65 -35.85 2.12
CA ALA A 152 3.64 -36.90 2.27
C ALA A 152 2.94 -37.23 0.95
N LEU A 153 2.81 -36.24 0.04
CA LEU A 153 2.27 -36.41 -1.31
C LEU A 153 3.34 -36.84 -2.35
N HIS A 154 4.57 -37.15 -1.92
CA HIS A 154 5.73 -37.47 -2.78
C HIS A 154 6.06 -36.37 -3.81
N LEU A 155 5.77 -35.09 -3.46
CA LEU A 155 6.12 -33.91 -4.24
C LEU A 155 7.46 -33.32 -3.78
N PRO A 156 8.16 -32.58 -4.66
CA PRO A 156 9.44 -31.97 -4.30
C PRO A 156 9.27 -30.93 -3.19
N VAL A 157 10.21 -30.92 -2.26
CA VAL A 157 10.32 -29.96 -1.16
C VAL A 157 11.06 -28.71 -1.65
N TYR A 158 10.58 -27.54 -1.28
CA TYR A 158 11.14 -26.27 -1.74
C TYR A 158 11.72 -25.44 -0.58
N ASN A 159 12.77 -24.69 -0.90
CA ASN A 159 13.29 -23.66 -0.03
C ASN A 159 12.73 -22.29 -0.46
N TRP A 160 11.45 -22.08 -0.15
CA TRP A 160 10.57 -21.03 -0.67
C TRP A 160 11.15 -19.62 -0.67
N PHE A 161 11.94 -19.26 0.35
CA PHE A 161 12.47 -17.91 0.52
C PHE A 161 13.97 -17.77 0.18
N SER A 162 14.67 -18.88 -0.03
CA SER A 162 16.09 -18.88 -0.36
C SER A 162 16.37 -19.16 -1.83
N ASP A 163 15.36 -19.54 -2.59
CA ASP A 163 15.45 -19.72 -4.03
C ASP A 163 15.01 -18.45 -4.75
N ILE A 164 15.85 -17.99 -5.69
CA ILE A 164 15.63 -16.77 -6.49
C ILE A 164 14.35 -16.82 -7.34
N HIS A 165 13.93 -18.01 -7.75
CA HIS A 165 12.75 -18.19 -8.59
C HIS A 165 11.44 -18.21 -7.81
N THR A 166 11.46 -18.61 -6.52
CA THR A 166 10.26 -18.76 -5.71
C THR A 166 10.05 -17.60 -4.73
N ALA A 167 11.12 -17.03 -4.20
CA ALA A 167 11.05 -16.03 -3.13
C ALA A 167 10.18 -14.82 -3.47
N PHE A 168 10.33 -14.26 -4.68
CA PHE A 168 9.55 -13.12 -5.11
C PHE A 168 8.06 -13.45 -5.28
N GLY A 169 7.74 -14.60 -5.87
CA GLY A 169 6.37 -15.09 -6.04
C GLY A 169 5.67 -15.34 -4.71
N MET A 170 6.39 -15.89 -3.72
CA MET A 170 5.86 -16.11 -2.37
C MET A 170 5.57 -14.81 -1.63
N LEU A 171 6.40 -13.78 -1.78
CA LEU A 171 6.11 -12.45 -1.25
C LEU A 171 4.80 -11.89 -1.82
N VAL A 172 4.62 -11.97 -3.15
CA VAL A 172 3.39 -11.52 -3.82
C VAL A 172 2.19 -12.31 -3.32
N LEU A 173 2.29 -13.65 -3.24
CA LEU A 173 1.21 -14.51 -2.79
C LEU A 173 0.75 -14.17 -1.37
N ILE A 174 1.70 -14.01 -0.44
CA ILE A 174 1.41 -13.70 0.96
C ILE A 174 0.78 -12.31 1.09
N ASP A 175 1.26 -11.35 0.30
CA ASP A 175 0.70 -9.99 0.30
C ASP A 175 -0.73 -9.99 -0.25
N VAL A 176 -0.96 -10.64 -1.36
CA VAL A 176 -2.29 -10.78 -1.98
C VAL A 176 -3.26 -11.49 -1.03
N TRP A 177 -2.84 -12.57 -0.38
CA TRP A 177 -3.67 -13.28 0.60
C TRP A 177 -4.10 -12.40 1.76
N GLN A 178 -3.18 -11.58 2.29
CA GLN A 178 -3.49 -10.67 3.40
C GLN A 178 -4.30 -9.45 2.97
N SER A 179 -4.07 -8.93 1.77
CA SER A 179 -4.54 -7.60 1.36
C SER A 179 -5.76 -7.62 0.43
N ALA A 180 -6.02 -8.71 -0.30
CA ALA A 180 -7.22 -8.84 -1.13
C ALA A 180 -8.54 -8.65 -0.36
N PRO A 181 -8.65 -9.04 0.93
CA PRO A 181 -9.84 -8.73 1.73
C PRO A 181 -10.12 -7.24 1.92
N PHE A 182 -9.12 -6.38 1.93
CA PHE A 182 -9.33 -4.92 1.96
C PHE A 182 -9.99 -4.44 0.66
N VAL A 183 -9.50 -4.91 -0.48
CA VAL A 183 -10.10 -4.64 -1.80
C VAL A 183 -11.54 -5.15 -1.84
N PHE A 184 -11.76 -6.38 -1.38
CA PHE A 184 -13.09 -6.96 -1.23
C PHE A 184 -14.04 -6.05 -0.46
N LEU A 185 -13.62 -5.53 0.70
CA LEU A 185 -14.47 -4.69 1.55
C LEU A 185 -14.90 -3.41 0.83
N LEU A 186 -13.95 -2.71 0.18
CA LEU A 186 -14.24 -1.48 -0.55
C LEU A 186 -15.14 -1.71 -1.76
N LEU A 187 -14.85 -2.75 -2.54
CA LEU A 187 -15.63 -3.07 -3.74
C LEU A 187 -17.02 -3.62 -3.37
N TYR A 188 -17.13 -4.39 -2.28
CA TYR A 188 -18.43 -4.82 -1.77
C TYR A 188 -19.31 -3.64 -1.37
N ALA A 189 -18.76 -2.64 -0.67
CA ALA A 189 -19.48 -1.43 -0.33
C ALA A 189 -19.91 -0.65 -1.59
N ALA A 190 -19.05 -0.56 -2.60
CA ALA A 190 -19.38 0.05 -3.88
C ALA A 190 -20.50 -0.70 -4.63
N LEU A 191 -20.50 -2.03 -4.60
CA LEU A 191 -21.58 -2.84 -5.19
C LEU A 191 -22.95 -2.59 -4.54
N GLN A 192 -22.97 -2.34 -3.22
CA GLN A 192 -24.21 -2.04 -2.49
C GLN A 192 -24.80 -0.66 -2.86
N SER A 193 -24.00 0.24 -3.43
CA SER A 193 -24.47 1.57 -3.86
C SER A 193 -25.11 1.59 -5.25
N VAL A 194 -24.98 0.49 -6.03
CA VAL A 194 -25.56 0.41 -7.37
C VAL A 194 -27.07 0.22 -7.28
N PRO A 195 -27.91 1.07 -7.94
CA PRO A 195 -29.36 0.95 -7.87
C PRO A 195 -29.88 -0.39 -8.41
N GLN A 196 -30.74 -1.05 -7.63
CA GLN A 196 -31.29 -2.36 -7.99
C GLN A 196 -32.08 -2.32 -9.32
N SER A 197 -32.74 -1.19 -9.61
CA SER A 197 -33.50 -0.98 -10.85
C SER A 197 -32.66 -1.18 -12.11
N GLN A 198 -31.36 -0.85 -12.09
CA GLN A 198 -30.47 -1.06 -13.23
C GLN A 198 -30.24 -2.56 -13.50
N TYR A 199 -30.12 -3.37 -12.46
CA TYR A 199 -30.01 -4.82 -12.58
C TYR A 199 -31.29 -5.46 -13.08
N GLU A 200 -32.45 -4.95 -12.65
CA GLU A 200 -33.77 -5.42 -13.08
C GLU A 200 -34.03 -5.10 -14.54
N ALA A 201 -33.75 -3.85 -14.96
CA ALA A 201 -33.85 -3.44 -16.37
C ALA A 201 -32.98 -4.30 -17.27
N ALA A 202 -31.70 -4.49 -16.92
CA ALA A 202 -30.80 -5.32 -17.70
C ALA A 202 -31.27 -6.79 -17.83
N ARG A 203 -31.93 -7.33 -16.80
CA ARG A 203 -32.51 -8.69 -16.86
C ARG A 203 -33.74 -8.75 -17.78
N ILE A 204 -34.59 -7.72 -17.77
CA ILE A 204 -35.72 -7.59 -18.68
C ILE A 204 -35.24 -7.52 -20.12
N ASP A 205 -34.14 -6.81 -20.39
CA ASP A 205 -33.49 -6.72 -21.70
C ASP A 205 -32.74 -8.03 -22.09
N GLY A 206 -32.85 -9.08 -21.30
CA GLY A 206 -32.22 -10.39 -21.61
C GLY A 206 -30.71 -10.46 -21.42
N ALA A 207 -30.11 -9.52 -20.66
CA ALA A 207 -28.68 -9.53 -20.39
C ALA A 207 -28.31 -10.72 -19.47
N ASN A 208 -27.30 -11.50 -19.88
CA ASN A 208 -26.73 -12.53 -19.04
C ASN A 208 -25.80 -11.94 -17.96
N ARG A 209 -25.35 -12.76 -16.99
CA ARG A 209 -24.53 -12.33 -15.86
C ARG A 209 -23.23 -11.63 -16.29
N VAL A 210 -22.62 -12.08 -17.37
CA VAL A 210 -21.36 -11.50 -17.90
C VAL A 210 -21.64 -10.11 -18.49
N LYS A 211 -22.72 -9.97 -19.28
CA LYS A 211 -23.14 -8.64 -19.79
C LYS A 211 -23.47 -7.68 -18.67
N ILE A 212 -24.21 -8.14 -17.65
CA ILE A 212 -24.51 -7.31 -16.46
C ILE A 212 -23.22 -6.86 -15.76
N LEU A 213 -22.23 -7.75 -15.61
CA LEU A 213 -20.95 -7.39 -15.00
C LEU A 213 -20.26 -6.25 -15.77
N PHE A 214 -20.08 -6.41 -17.10
CA PHE A 214 -19.29 -5.47 -17.89
C PHE A 214 -20.04 -4.18 -18.24
N TYR A 215 -21.36 -4.21 -18.44
CA TYR A 215 -22.14 -3.07 -18.89
C TYR A 215 -22.92 -2.35 -17.80
N VAL A 216 -23.15 -3.00 -16.64
CA VAL A 216 -23.86 -2.39 -15.52
C VAL A 216 -22.94 -2.26 -14.31
N THR A 217 -22.37 -3.39 -13.82
CA THR A 217 -21.66 -3.40 -12.55
C THR A 217 -20.37 -2.61 -12.61
N LEU A 218 -19.43 -2.99 -13.48
CA LEU A 218 -18.11 -2.35 -13.57
C LEU A 218 -18.16 -0.86 -13.90
N PRO A 219 -19.02 -0.38 -14.83
CA PRO A 219 -19.15 1.06 -15.08
C PRO A 219 -19.64 1.85 -13.87
N ASN A 220 -20.59 1.30 -13.10
CA ASN A 220 -21.11 1.96 -11.90
C ASN A 220 -20.07 2.07 -10.77
N ILE A 221 -19.20 1.09 -10.62
CA ILE A 221 -18.16 1.07 -9.56
C ILE A 221 -16.78 1.53 -10.02
N LYS A 222 -16.64 2.05 -11.26
CA LYS A 222 -15.33 2.41 -11.86
C LYS A 222 -14.51 3.36 -10.98
N ASN A 223 -15.15 4.35 -10.36
CA ASN A 223 -14.47 5.31 -9.49
C ASN A 223 -13.97 4.64 -8.21
N SER A 224 -14.75 3.71 -7.65
CA SER A 224 -14.32 2.92 -6.47
C SER A 224 -13.20 1.95 -6.83
N LEU A 225 -13.22 1.35 -8.04
CA LEU A 225 -12.10 0.55 -8.56
C LEU A 225 -10.83 1.38 -8.68
N ALA A 226 -10.91 2.57 -9.26
CA ALA A 226 -9.76 3.48 -9.40
C ALA A 226 -9.20 3.91 -8.04
N LEU A 227 -10.08 4.30 -7.10
CA LEU A 227 -9.67 4.66 -5.74
C LEU A 227 -9.01 3.48 -5.01
N CYS A 228 -9.59 2.29 -5.10
CA CYS A 228 -9.06 1.09 -4.48
C CYS A 228 -7.68 0.73 -5.05
N ALA A 229 -7.52 0.78 -6.37
CA ALA A 229 -6.25 0.55 -7.04
C ALA A 229 -5.19 1.59 -6.63
N LEU A 230 -5.57 2.87 -6.49
CA LEU A 230 -4.68 3.92 -5.99
C LEU A 230 -4.18 3.62 -4.57
N LEU A 231 -5.10 3.32 -3.64
CA LEU A 231 -4.75 3.03 -2.25
C LEU A 231 -3.81 1.80 -2.18
N ARG A 232 -4.14 0.73 -2.89
CA ARG A 232 -3.29 -0.48 -2.93
C ARG A 232 -1.94 -0.22 -3.59
N THR A 233 -1.88 0.60 -4.63
CA THR A 233 -0.60 0.98 -5.26
C THR A 233 0.31 1.71 -4.27
N ILE A 234 -0.23 2.67 -3.51
CA ILE A 234 0.55 3.41 -2.50
C ILE A 234 1.05 2.46 -1.39
N ASP A 235 0.19 1.56 -0.89
CA ASP A 235 0.55 0.63 0.16
C ASP A 235 1.60 -0.39 -0.30
N SER A 236 1.41 -1.01 -1.47
CA SER A 236 2.34 -1.98 -2.04
C SER A 236 3.69 -1.37 -2.37
N PHE A 237 3.71 -0.10 -2.80
CA PHE A 237 4.96 0.62 -3.09
C PHE A 237 5.81 0.86 -1.83
N ARG A 238 5.17 0.92 -0.66
CA ARG A 238 5.82 1.11 0.65
C ARG A 238 6.09 -0.21 1.39
N LEU A 239 5.98 -1.34 0.71
CA LEU A 239 6.17 -2.65 1.32
C LEU A 239 7.56 -2.79 1.95
N PHE A 240 7.61 -3.05 3.26
CA PHE A 240 8.83 -3.26 4.03
C PHE A 240 8.77 -4.53 4.90
N ASP A 241 7.79 -4.63 5.80
CA ASP A 241 7.76 -5.63 6.87
C ASP A 241 7.84 -7.07 6.34
N LYS A 242 7.06 -7.40 5.31
CA LYS A 242 7.07 -8.74 4.71
C LYS A 242 8.42 -9.07 4.06
N VAL A 243 8.98 -8.12 3.31
CA VAL A 243 10.29 -8.31 2.67
C VAL A 243 11.37 -8.50 3.73
N ASN A 244 11.40 -7.63 4.75
CA ASN A 244 12.41 -7.68 5.80
C ASN A 244 12.35 -8.98 6.61
N LEU A 245 11.15 -9.45 6.96
CA LEU A 245 10.95 -10.62 7.82
C LEU A 245 11.05 -11.94 7.07
N LEU A 246 10.60 -12.01 5.81
CA LEU A 246 10.58 -13.26 5.05
C LEU A 246 11.90 -13.53 4.34
N THR A 247 12.46 -12.54 3.66
CA THR A 247 13.63 -12.69 2.79
C THR A 247 14.83 -11.80 3.16
N GLY A 248 14.59 -10.69 3.89
CA GLY A 248 15.62 -9.67 4.14
C GLY A 248 16.09 -8.95 2.85
N GLY A 249 15.35 -9.09 1.75
CA GLY A 249 15.71 -8.59 0.42
C GLY A 249 16.41 -9.61 -0.47
N GLY A 250 16.76 -10.80 0.06
CA GLY A 250 17.44 -11.89 -0.66
C GLY A 250 16.50 -12.84 -1.41
N PRO A 251 17.06 -13.89 -2.06
CA PRO A 251 18.50 -14.07 -2.32
C PRO A 251 19.02 -13.07 -3.36
N ALA A 252 20.30 -12.72 -3.30
CA ALA A 252 20.99 -11.83 -4.26
C ALA A 252 20.22 -10.53 -4.61
N ASN A 253 19.57 -9.89 -3.62
CA ASN A 253 18.72 -8.70 -3.78
C ASN A 253 17.50 -8.88 -4.71
N SER A 254 17.15 -10.12 -5.08
CA SER A 254 16.01 -10.39 -5.99
C SER A 254 14.65 -9.94 -5.45
N THR A 255 14.53 -9.80 -4.12
CA THR A 255 13.30 -9.38 -3.46
C THR A 255 13.43 -8.03 -2.75
N SER A 256 14.61 -7.39 -2.83
CA SER A 256 14.86 -6.10 -2.19
C SER A 256 13.99 -5.02 -2.82
N THR A 257 13.10 -4.43 -2.02
CA THR A 257 12.31 -3.24 -2.37
C THR A 257 13.08 -1.97 -2.04
N ILE A 258 12.61 -0.81 -2.53
CA ILE A 258 13.21 0.49 -2.20
C ILE A 258 13.28 0.67 -0.68
N THR A 259 12.21 0.38 0.05
CA THR A 259 12.15 0.49 1.51
C THR A 259 13.14 -0.45 2.21
N GLN A 260 13.30 -1.68 1.71
CA GLN A 260 14.29 -2.63 2.24
C GLN A 260 15.73 -2.16 1.95
N TYR A 261 15.99 -1.64 0.76
CA TYR A 261 17.28 -1.06 0.40
C TYR A 261 17.63 0.11 1.34
N LEU A 262 16.72 1.07 1.50
CA LEU A 262 16.93 2.23 2.37
C LEU A 262 17.12 1.84 3.85
N TYR A 263 16.43 0.81 4.30
CA TYR A 263 16.65 0.26 5.63
C TYR A 263 18.07 -0.31 5.80
N ASN A 264 18.55 -1.07 4.83
CA ASN A 264 19.87 -1.69 4.90
C ASN A 264 20.98 -0.65 4.81
N TYR A 265 20.92 0.26 3.84
CA TYR A 265 22.01 1.20 3.53
C TYR A 265 21.87 2.56 4.24
N GLY A 266 20.67 2.94 4.67
CA GLY A 266 20.45 4.16 5.45
C GLY A 266 20.44 3.90 6.95
N ILE A 267 19.50 3.06 7.43
CA ILE A 267 19.25 2.87 8.86
C ILE A 267 20.27 1.94 9.49
N LYS A 268 20.45 0.71 8.98
CA LYS A 268 21.41 -0.25 9.53
C LYS A 268 22.86 0.25 9.44
N SER A 269 23.21 0.94 8.37
CA SER A 269 24.53 1.53 8.18
C SER A 269 24.71 2.85 8.93
N LEU A 270 23.66 3.35 9.61
CA LEU A 270 23.64 4.62 10.32
C LEU A 270 24.00 5.82 9.42
N ASP A 271 23.82 5.68 8.10
CA ASP A 271 24.05 6.72 7.09
C ASP A 271 22.73 7.44 6.78
N PHE A 272 22.36 8.34 7.70
CA PHE A 272 21.08 9.03 7.63
C PHE A 272 21.03 10.06 6.50
N GLY A 273 22.18 10.62 6.10
CA GLY A 273 22.25 11.51 4.92
C GLY A 273 21.83 10.78 3.65
N PHE A 274 22.45 9.61 3.39
CA PHE A 274 22.13 8.76 2.26
C PHE A 274 20.70 8.20 2.33
N GLY A 275 20.29 7.69 3.49
CA GLY A 275 18.94 7.18 3.73
C GLY A 275 17.86 8.24 3.51
N SER A 276 18.12 9.49 3.93
CA SER A 276 17.23 10.63 3.72
C SER A 276 17.06 11.00 2.25
N ALA A 277 18.16 11.01 1.47
CA ALA A 277 18.08 11.21 0.03
C ALA A 277 17.18 10.17 -0.66
N GLY A 278 17.34 8.90 -0.28
CA GLY A 278 16.49 7.83 -0.79
C GLY A 278 15.02 7.96 -0.38
N ALA A 279 14.74 8.39 0.85
CA ALA A 279 13.38 8.65 1.32
C ALA A 279 12.70 9.78 0.52
N ILE A 280 13.43 10.85 0.20
CA ILE A 280 12.93 11.94 -0.67
C ILE A 280 12.64 11.41 -2.09
N VAL A 281 13.57 10.66 -2.69
CA VAL A 281 13.36 10.05 -4.02
C VAL A 281 12.12 9.16 -4.02
N MET A 282 11.97 8.30 -3.03
CA MET A 282 10.79 7.45 -2.87
C MET A 282 9.50 8.26 -2.74
N THR A 283 9.51 9.34 -1.95
CA THR A 283 8.36 10.23 -1.78
C THR A 283 7.95 10.86 -3.12
N VAL A 284 8.93 11.36 -3.90
CA VAL A 284 8.67 11.92 -5.22
C VAL A 284 8.07 10.87 -6.16
N LEU A 285 8.60 9.65 -6.17
CA LEU A 285 8.05 8.56 -6.99
C LEU A 285 6.59 8.23 -6.63
N VAL A 286 6.27 8.15 -5.34
CA VAL A 286 4.88 7.90 -4.88
C VAL A 286 3.96 9.05 -5.27
N LEU A 287 4.39 10.31 -5.14
CA LEU A 287 3.61 11.48 -5.54
C LEU A 287 3.35 11.50 -7.06
N LEU A 288 4.34 11.17 -7.87
CA LEU A 288 4.20 11.06 -9.32
C LEU A 288 3.19 9.97 -9.69
N LEU A 289 3.30 8.78 -9.12
CA LEU A 289 2.35 7.70 -9.32
C LEU A 289 0.93 8.11 -8.92
N SER A 290 0.77 8.69 -7.74
CA SER A 290 -0.54 9.14 -7.23
C SER A 290 -1.16 10.20 -8.12
N SER A 291 -0.36 11.14 -8.65
CA SER A 291 -0.85 12.20 -9.54
C SER A 291 -1.46 11.67 -10.84
N VAL A 292 -0.92 10.57 -11.38
CA VAL A 292 -1.45 9.90 -12.58
C VAL A 292 -2.84 9.32 -12.32
N TYR A 293 -3.02 8.66 -11.16
CA TYR A 293 -4.33 8.12 -10.77
C TYR A 293 -5.36 9.22 -10.52
N ILE A 294 -4.99 10.29 -9.82
CA ILE A 294 -5.89 11.39 -9.50
C ILE A 294 -6.38 12.07 -10.78
N LYS A 295 -5.49 12.35 -11.72
CA LYS A 295 -5.89 12.95 -13.02
C LYS A 295 -6.90 12.09 -13.77
N ARG A 296 -6.72 10.75 -13.77
CA ARG A 296 -7.64 9.83 -14.45
C ARG A 296 -8.94 9.57 -13.70
N ALA A 297 -8.96 9.76 -12.38
CA ALA A 297 -10.17 9.57 -11.58
C ALA A 297 -11.09 10.81 -11.57
N ILE A 298 -10.52 12.01 -11.82
CA ILE A 298 -11.27 13.28 -11.82
C ILE A 298 -11.73 13.67 -13.25
N SER A 299 -11.06 13.18 -14.29
CA SER A 299 -11.53 13.34 -15.68
C SER A 299 -12.49 12.22 -16.07
#